data_ae5f14921dce907b731373b765d0c53c
#
_entry.id   ae5f14921dce907b731373b765d0c53c
#
_cell.length_a   1.000
_cell.length_b   1.000
_cell.length_c   1.000
_cell.angle_alpha   90.00
_cell.angle_beta   90.00
_cell.angle_gamma   90.00
#
_symmetry.space_group_name_H-M   'P 1'
#
loop_
_entity.id
_entity.type
_entity.pdbx_description
1 polymer ?
#
loop_
_entity_poly.entity_id
_entity_poly.type
_entity_poly.pdbx_seq_one_letter_code
_entity_poly.pdbx_strand_id
1 'polypeptide(L)'
;MKTLLRGAALALALAAGAATTLSGQGRPADEAIVPYKINVPDAVLRDLKERLARTRWPDQLQNVGWDYGTDPAYLKPLVEYWRDRFDWRAQERKLNEFDQFTTVIDGVTIHFIHQKSKVPGAMPLALTHGWPGSIYEFHKVIGPLTDPVKYGGRAEDAFNVVAISL
;
A
#
# COMPACT_ATOMS: atom_id res chain seq x y z
N MET A 1 12.63 -81.24 34.30
CA MET A 1 11.60 -80.35 33.81
C MET A 1 12.29 -79.19 33.11
N LYS A 2 12.13 -79.09 31.80
CA LYS A 2 12.83 -78.19 30.86
C LYS A 2 11.89 -76.97 30.63
N THR A 3 12.29 -75.75 30.96
CA THR A 3 11.56 -74.53 30.60
C THR A 3 12.38 -73.79 29.51
N LEU A 4 11.80 -73.70 28.35
CA LEU A 4 12.31 -72.97 27.18
C LEU A 4 12.03 -71.46 27.35
N LEU A 5 13.07 -70.63 27.34
CA LEU A 5 12.99 -69.20 27.14
C LEU A 5 12.94 -68.90 25.63
N ARG A 6 11.85 -68.31 25.20
CA ARG A 6 11.71 -67.71 23.85
C ARG A 6 12.09 -66.25 23.94
N GLY A 7 13.21 -65.89 23.28
CA GLY A 7 13.61 -64.52 23.08
C GLY A 7 12.73 -63.86 21.99
N ALA A 8 12.15 -62.72 22.32
CA ALA A 8 11.48 -61.82 21.39
C ALA A 8 12.48 -60.81 20.84
N ALA A 9 12.78 -60.87 19.56
CA ALA A 9 13.58 -59.88 18.86
C ALA A 9 12.68 -58.68 18.52
N LEU A 10 13.00 -57.53 19.09
CA LEU A 10 12.34 -56.26 18.81
C LEU A 10 12.97 -55.64 17.56
N ALA A 11 12.28 -55.65 16.44
CA ALA A 11 12.69 -54.99 15.20
C ALA A 11 12.39 -53.50 15.31
N LEU A 12 13.43 -52.66 15.38
CA LEU A 12 13.33 -51.20 15.35
C LEU A 12 13.20 -50.76 13.89
N ALA A 13 11.99 -50.39 13.46
CA ALA A 13 11.76 -49.78 12.14
C ALA A 13 12.17 -48.31 12.20
N LEU A 14 13.28 -47.95 11.56
CA LEU A 14 13.62 -46.56 11.28
C LEU A 14 12.64 -46.02 10.22
N ALA A 15 11.70 -45.17 10.62
CA ALA A 15 10.93 -44.35 9.71
C ALA A 15 11.83 -43.23 9.16
N ALA A 16 12.32 -43.35 7.95
CA ALA A 16 12.97 -42.29 7.21
C ALA A 16 11.90 -41.23 6.89
N GLY A 17 11.90 -40.16 7.65
CA GLY A 17 11.07 -38.98 7.37
C GLY A 17 11.50 -38.37 6.04
N ALA A 18 10.67 -38.53 5.01
CA ALA A 18 10.81 -37.80 3.76
C ALA A 18 10.58 -36.28 4.09
N ALA A 19 11.67 -35.51 4.10
CA ALA A 19 11.58 -34.08 4.07
C ALA A 19 10.94 -33.67 2.74
N THR A 20 9.64 -33.39 2.73
CA THR A 20 8.97 -32.76 1.62
C THR A 20 9.53 -31.33 1.53
N THR A 21 10.49 -31.13 0.61
CA THR A 21 10.84 -29.78 0.15
C THR A 21 9.56 -29.20 -0.43
N LEU A 22 8.99 -28.19 0.23
CA LEU A 22 7.99 -27.32 -0.37
C LEU A 22 8.69 -26.64 -1.57
N SER A 23 8.55 -27.25 -2.74
CA SER A 23 8.83 -26.59 -4.00
C SER A 23 7.92 -25.38 -4.03
N GLY A 24 8.49 -24.18 -3.97
CA GLY A 24 7.71 -22.96 -4.10
C GLY A 24 6.90 -23.05 -5.39
N GLN A 25 5.60 -23.22 -5.26
CA GLN A 25 4.69 -23.17 -6.40
C GLN A 25 4.87 -21.76 -6.98
N GLY A 26 5.27 -21.68 -8.24
CA GLY A 26 5.36 -20.42 -8.95
C GLY A 26 4.02 -19.70 -8.81
N ARG A 27 4.07 -18.40 -8.54
CA ARG A 27 2.86 -17.56 -8.41
C ARG A 27 2.02 -17.76 -9.69
N PRO A 28 0.69 -17.94 -9.58
CA PRO A 28 -0.19 -17.98 -10.74
C PRO A 28 0.04 -16.80 -11.66
N ALA A 29 -0.15 -16.96 -12.97
CA ALA A 29 0.12 -15.88 -13.95
C ALA A 29 -0.75 -14.65 -13.74
N ASP A 30 -1.93 -14.82 -13.17
CA ASP A 30 -2.86 -13.74 -12.78
C ASP A 30 -2.41 -12.97 -11.53
N GLU A 31 -1.55 -13.54 -10.69
CA GLU A 31 -0.94 -12.88 -9.53
C GLU A 31 0.40 -12.17 -9.87
N ALA A 32 0.75 -12.04 -11.13
CA ALA A 32 1.97 -11.37 -11.54
C ALA A 32 2.00 -9.91 -11.01
N ILE A 33 3.19 -9.48 -10.57
CA ILE A 33 3.42 -8.07 -10.20
C ILE A 33 3.73 -7.30 -11.48
N VAL A 34 2.85 -6.36 -11.81
CA VAL A 34 2.92 -5.57 -13.04
C VAL A 34 3.24 -4.11 -12.70
N PRO A 35 4.24 -3.47 -13.35
CA PRO A 35 4.48 -2.03 -13.18
C PRO A 35 3.24 -1.22 -13.48
N TYR A 36 3.02 -0.19 -12.67
CA TYR A 36 1.86 0.70 -12.78
C TYR A 36 2.29 2.17 -12.82
N LYS A 37 1.55 2.98 -13.56
CA LYS A 37 1.68 4.44 -13.58
C LYS A 37 0.28 5.04 -13.46
N ILE A 38 0.13 5.98 -12.54
CA ILE A 38 -1.10 6.76 -12.43
C ILE A 38 -1.22 7.62 -13.69
N ASN A 39 -2.32 7.47 -14.41
CA ASN A 39 -2.66 8.27 -15.59
C ASN A 39 -4.17 8.45 -15.65
N VAL A 40 -4.67 9.44 -14.91
CA VAL A 40 -6.11 9.73 -14.86
C VAL A 40 -6.54 10.35 -16.18
N PRO A 41 -7.53 9.78 -16.89
CA PRO A 41 -8.02 10.34 -18.16
C PRO A 41 -8.51 11.79 -18.00
N ASP A 42 -8.25 12.64 -19.00
CA ASP A 42 -8.71 14.03 -18.97
C ASP A 42 -10.25 14.16 -18.85
N ALA A 43 -10.99 13.18 -19.38
CA ALA A 43 -12.44 13.14 -19.24
C ALA A 43 -12.88 13.06 -17.77
N VAL A 44 -12.15 12.27 -16.95
CA VAL A 44 -12.41 12.14 -15.51
C VAL A 44 -12.12 13.45 -14.78
N LEU A 45 -11.03 14.13 -15.15
CA LEU A 45 -10.68 15.43 -14.56
C LEU A 45 -11.69 16.53 -14.96
N ARG A 46 -12.24 16.49 -16.18
CA ARG A 46 -13.33 17.40 -16.59
C ARG A 46 -14.60 17.11 -15.80
N ASP A 47 -14.99 15.84 -15.67
CA ASP A 47 -16.16 15.45 -14.87
C ASP A 47 -16.03 15.92 -13.42
N LEU A 48 -14.84 15.76 -12.81
CA LEU A 48 -14.58 16.29 -11.47
C LEU A 48 -14.85 17.79 -11.39
N LYS A 49 -14.31 18.58 -12.34
CA LYS A 49 -14.52 20.05 -12.36
C LYS A 49 -15.99 20.42 -12.51
N GLU A 50 -16.71 19.70 -13.38
CA GLU A 50 -18.16 19.92 -13.56
C GLU A 50 -18.95 19.58 -12.29
N ARG A 51 -18.60 18.51 -11.59
CA ARG A 51 -19.24 18.14 -10.32
C ARG A 51 -18.96 19.19 -9.24
N LEU A 52 -17.71 19.67 -9.12
CA LEU A 52 -17.37 20.74 -8.19
C LEU A 52 -18.14 22.04 -8.49
N ALA A 53 -18.33 22.38 -9.78
CA ALA A 53 -19.11 23.54 -10.17
C ALA A 53 -20.61 23.42 -9.79
N ARG A 54 -21.13 22.20 -9.72
CA ARG A 54 -22.53 21.89 -9.37
C ARG A 54 -22.71 21.46 -7.91
N THR A 55 -21.73 21.74 -7.03
CA THR A 55 -21.81 21.37 -5.62
C THR A 55 -23.07 21.97 -4.98
N ARG A 56 -23.88 21.11 -4.39
CA ARG A 56 -25.06 21.54 -3.60
C ARG A 56 -24.61 21.76 -2.16
N TRP A 57 -24.76 23.00 -1.71
CA TRP A 57 -24.37 23.38 -0.37
C TRP A 57 -25.51 23.10 0.61
N PRO A 58 -25.24 22.51 1.76
CA PRO A 58 -26.24 22.41 2.82
C PRO A 58 -26.53 23.77 3.43
N ASP A 59 -27.72 23.92 3.98
CA ASP A 59 -28.05 25.07 4.81
C ASP A 59 -27.21 25.05 6.08
N GLN A 60 -26.92 26.25 6.59
CA GLN A 60 -26.17 26.45 7.82
C GLN A 60 -26.94 27.35 8.77
N LEU A 61 -26.88 27.07 10.06
CA LEU A 61 -27.35 27.99 11.09
C LEU A 61 -26.53 29.26 11.07
N GLN A 62 -27.17 30.40 11.38
CA GLN A 62 -26.48 31.67 11.38
C GLN A 62 -25.56 31.84 12.61
N ASN A 63 -24.40 32.45 12.39
CA ASN A 63 -23.44 32.79 13.42
C ASN A 63 -22.86 31.62 14.24
N VAL A 64 -22.82 30.45 13.70
CA VAL A 64 -22.29 29.22 14.37
C VAL A 64 -20.84 28.90 13.98
N GLY A 65 -20.31 29.47 12.86
CA GLY A 65 -18.95 29.17 12.41
C GLY A 65 -18.68 27.66 12.30
N TRP A 66 -17.73 27.20 13.09
CA TRP A 66 -17.28 25.77 13.12
C TRP A 66 -17.96 24.91 14.19
N ASP A 67 -18.90 25.45 14.98
CA ASP A 67 -19.48 24.73 16.14
C ASP A 67 -20.23 23.45 15.74
N TYR A 68 -20.79 23.40 14.54
CA TYR A 68 -21.55 22.25 14.03
C TYR A 68 -20.87 21.56 12.84
N GLY A 69 -19.59 21.80 12.61
CA GLY A 69 -18.85 21.20 11.52
C GLY A 69 -18.11 22.22 10.67
N THR A 70 -17.77 21.85 9.43
CA THR A 70 -16.99 22.73 8.55
C THR A 70 -17.79 23.97 8.16
N ASP A 71 -17.22 25.15 8.44
CA ASP A 71 -17.82 26.43 8.04
C ASP A 71 -17.90 26.57 6.51
N PRO A 72 -19.09 26.75 5.92
CA PRO A 72 -19.25 26.99 4.49
C PRO A 72 -18.50 28.22 3.97
N ALA A 73 -18.28 29.23 4.79
CA ALA A 73 -17.50 30.41 4.41
C ALA A 73 -16.02 30.04 4.12
N TYR A 74 -15.50 29.02 4.79
CA TYR A 74 -14.19 28.43 4.50
C TYR A 74 -14.24 27.43 3.35
N LEU A 75 -15.26 26.57 3.34
CA LEU A 75 -15.31 25.44 2.40
C LEU A 75 -15.58 25.87 0.95
N LYS A 76 -16.42 26.88 0.73
CA LYS A 76 -16.73 27.38 -0.62
C LYS A 76 -15.49 27.85 -1.39
N PRO A 77 -14.66 28.75 -0.87
CA PRO A 77 -13.41 29.16 -1.52
C PRO A 77 -12.42 27.99 -1.73
N LEU A 78 -12.40 26.99 -0.83
CA LEU A 78 -11.56 25.80 -0.98
C LEU A 78 -12.02 24.95 -2.16
N VAL A 79 -13.33 24.75 -2.35
CA VAL A 79 -13.88 24.01 -3.51
C VAL A 79 -13.64 24.76 -4.82
N GLU A 80 -13.73 26.10 -4.82
CA GLU A 80 -13.37 26.94 -5.97
C GLU A 80 -11.89 26.79 -6.33
N TYR A 81 -11.00 26.82 -5.33
CA TYR A 81 -9.58 26.55 -5.53
C TYR A 81 -9.36 25.17 -6.11
N TRP A 82 -10.02 24.13 -5.60
CA TRP A 82 -9.90 22.77 -6.10
C TRP A 82 -10.35 22.65 -7.55
N ARG A 83 -11.47 23.28 -7.90
CA ARG A 83 -11.99 23.31 -9.26
C ARG A 83 -11.07 24.02 -10.25
N ASP A 84 -10.56 25.19 -9.88
CA ASP A 84 -9.96 26.14 -10.83
C ASP A 84 -8.44 26.18 -10.80
N ARG A 85 -7.81 25.91 -9.64
CA ARG A 85 -6.38 26.16 -9.40
C ARG A 85 -5.59 24.92 -9.01
N PHE A 86 -6.24 23.87 -8.51
CA PHE A 86 -5.54 22.66 -8.10
C PHE A 86 -4.98 21.91 -9.32
N ASP A 87 -3.64 21.80 -9.41
CA ASP A 87 -2.96 21.09 -10.47
C ASP A 87 -2.84 19.61 -10.14
N TRP A 88 -3.86 18.81 -10.55
CA TRP A 88 -3.82 17.36 -10.44
C TRP A 88 -2.61 16.75 -11.15
N ARG A 89 -2.25 17.25 -12.34
CA ARG A 89 -1.12 16.70 -13.10
C ARG A 89 0.22 16.86 -12.38
N ALA A 90 0.39 17.94 -11.61
CA ALA A 90 1.56 18.08 -10.75
C ALA A 90 1.58 17.04 -9.63
N GLN A 91 0.43 16.73 -9.01
CA GLN A 91 0.36 15.70 -7.98
C GLN A 91 0.54 14.29 -8.56
N GLU A 92 -0.05 14.00 -9.71
CA GLU A 92 0.12 12.76 -10.45
C GLU A 92 1.60 12.50 -10.78
N ARG A 93 2.32 13.52 -11.25
CA ARG A 93 3.78 13.41 -11.48
C ARG A 93 4.55 13.08 -10.21
N LYS A 94 4.24 13.74 -9.08
CA LYS A 94 4.89 13.47 -7.78
C LYS A 94 4.65 12.03 -7.31
N LEU A 95 3.42 11.54 -7.41
CA LEU A 95 3.11 10.16 -7.04
C LEU A 95 3.83 9.17 -7.96
N ASN A 96 3.99 9.50 -9.24
CA ASN A 96 4.68 8.68 -10.22
C ASN A 96 6.22 8.70 -10.10
N GLU A 97 6.80 9.46 -9.15
CA GLU A 97 8.21 9.36 -8.77
C GLU A 97 8.52 8.06 -8.01
N PHE A 98 7.50 7.46 -7.38
CA PHE A 98 7.62 6.16 -6.72
C PHE A 98 7.43 5.00 -7.69
N ASP A 99 8.10 3.89 -7.41
CA ASP A 99 7.89 2.63 -8.12
C ASP A 99 6.55 2.03 -7.70
N GLN A 100 5.60 1.97 -8.63
CA GLN A 100 4.23 1.51 -8.38
C GLN A 100 3.93 0.25 -9.17
N PHE A 101 3.08 -0.58 -8.59
CA PHE A 101 2.73 -1.89 -9.13
C PHE A 101 1.28 -2.22 -8.86
N THR A 102 0.77 -3.17 -9.65
CA THR A 102 -0.46 -3.89 -9.36
C THR A 102 -0.21 -5.39 -9.34
N THR A 103 -1.03 -6.12 -8.60
CA THR A 103 -1.12 -7.57 -8.63
C THR A 103 -2.57 -7.97 -8.41
N VAL A 104 -2.94 -9.20 -8.74
CA VAL A 104 -4.27 -9.73 -8.45
C VAL A 104 -4.14 -10.74 -7.30
N ILE A 105 -4.98 -10.60 -6.28
CA ILE A 105 -5.09 -11.52 -5.15
C ILE A 105 -6.56 -11.88 -4.99
N ASP A 106 -6.88 -13.15 -5.07
CA ASP A 106 -8.27 -13.66 -4.99
C ASP A 106 -9.24 -12.94 -5.94
N GLY A 107 -8.77 -12.63 -7.16
CA GLY A 107 -9.57 -11.93 -8.18
C GLY A 107 -9.69 -10.41 -7.99
N VAL A 108 -9.07 -9.84 -6.95
CA VAL A 108 -9.07 -8.39 -6.69
C VAL A 108 -7.74 -7.78 -7.10
N THR A 109 -7.78 -6.71 -7.91
CA THR A 109 -6.59 -5.97 -8.28
C THR A 109 -6.14 -5.11 -7.11
N ILE A 110 -4.93 -5.33 -6.63
CA ILE A 110 -4.28 -4.59 -5.55
C ILE A 110 -3.20 -3.70 -6.14
N HIS A 111 -3.32 -2.40 -5.92
CA HIS A 111 -2.28 -1.41 -6.22
C HIS A 111 -1.40 -1.17 -4.99
N PHE A 112 -0.10 -0.97 -5.21
CA PHE A 112 0.84 -0.63 -4.13
C PHE A 112 2.08 0.10 -4.66
N ILE A 113 2.69 0.91 -3.81
CA ILE A 113 4.05 1.43 -4.00
C ILE A 113 5.02 0.40 -3.43
N HIS A 114 6.08 0.06 -4.16
CA HIS A 114 7.18 -0.74 -3.63
C HIS A 114 8.51 -0.03 -3.88
N GLN A 115 8.90 0.80 -2.94
CA GLN A 115 10.15 1.54 -3.01
C GLN A 115 11.25 0.78 -2.27
N LYS A 116 12.21 0.29 -3.06
CA LYS A 116 13.38 -0.42 -2.51
C LYS A 116 14.45 0.56 -2.04
N SER A 117 15.08 0.25 -0.92
CA SER A 117 16.31 0.90 -0.49
C SER A 117 17.49 0.45 -1.36
N LYS A 118 18.49 1.32 -1.48
CA LYS A 118 19.80 0.97 -2.07
C LYS A 118 20.69 0.21 -1.08
N VAL A 119 20.31 0.15 0.20
CA VAL A 119 21.07 -0.55 1.24
C VAL A 119 20.78 -2.05 1.12
N PRO A 120 21.82 -2.90 0.92
CA PRO A 120 21.65 -4.34 0.87
C PRO A 120 21.07 -4.89 2.17
N GLY A 121 20.10 -5.77 2.08
CA GLY A 121 19.50 -6.40 3.26
C GLY A 121 18.55 -5.51 4.06
N ALA A 122 18.16 -4.32 3.54
CA ALA A 122 17.19 -3.46 4.19
C ALA A 122 15.90 -4.23 4.51
N MET A 123 15.39 -4.03 5.75
CA MET A 123 14.21 -4.76 6.24
C MET A 123 12.96 -4.38 5.44
N PRO A 124 12.09 -5.34 5.06
CA PRO A 124 10.81 -5.02 4.47
C PRO A 124 9.86 -4.37 5.49
N LEU A 125 9.19 -3.30 5.08
CA LEU A 125 8.21 -2.56 5.88
C LEU A 125 6.93 -2.36 5.06
N ALA A 126 5.81 -2.90 5.55
CA ALA A 126 4.50 -2.66 4.98
C ALA A 126 3.82 -1.47 5.69
N LEU A 127 3.28 -0.55 4.89
CA LEU A 127 2.50 0.60 5.35
C LEU A 127 1.07 0.49 4.83
N THR A 128 0.11 0.61 5.72
CA THR A 128 -1.32 0.65 5.38
C THR A 128 -1.93 1.93 5.91
N HIS A 129 -2.67 2.62 5.07
CA HIS A 129 -3.45 3.79 5.50
C HIS A 129 -4.79 3.36 6.09
N GLY A 130 -5.48 4.29 6.76
CA GLY A 130 -6.85 4.09 7.24
C GLY A 130 -7.87 4.87 6.40
N TRP A 131 -9.15 4.57 6.56
CA TRP A 131 -10.21 5.36 5.97
C TRP A 131 -10.39 6.69 6.72
N PRO A 132 -10.53 7.83 6.04
CA PRO A 132 -10.66 8.08 4.60
C PRO A 132 -9.35 8.42 3.87
N GLY A 133 -8.23 7.94 4.36
CA GLY A 133 -6.90 8.22 3.82
C GLY A 133 -6.60 7.55 2.48
N SER A 134 -5.32 7.62 2.09
CA SER A 134 -4.79 6.98 0.89
C SER A 134 -3.27 6.80 1.00
N ILE A 135 -2.66 6.12 0.04
CA ILE A 135 -1.19 6.02 -0.07
C ILE A 135 -0.49 7.39 -0.09
N TYR A 136 -1.22 8.46 -0.40
CA TYR A 136 -0.67 9.82 -0.38
C TYR A 136 -0.19 10.25 1.02
N GLU A 137 -0.71 9.66 2.10
CA GLU A 137 -0.23 9.92 3.47
C GLU A 137 1.26 9.60 3.63
N PHE A 138 1.77 8.64 2.84
CA PHE A 138 3.16 8.16 2.96
C PHE A 138 4.16 8.90 2.08
N HIS A 139 3.73 9.81 1.20
CA HIS A 139 4.60 10.43 0.19
C HIS A 139 5.82 11.19 0.76
N LYS A 140 5.74 11.65 2.01
CA LYS A 140 6.85 12.35 2.70
C LYS A 140 7.71 11.42 3.55
N VAL A 141 7.24 10.20 3.88
CA VAL A 141 7.99 9.29 4.75
C VAL A 141 8.69 8.18 3.97
N ILE A 142 8.23 7.83 2.77
CA ILE A 142 8.86 6.79 1.93
C ILE A 142 10.32 7.13 1.67
N GLY A 143 10.64 8.37 1.26
CA GLY A 143 12.02 8.79 1.02
C GLY A 143 12.93 8.62 2.24
N PRO A 144 12.60 9.22 3.40
CA PRO A 144 13.37 9.04 4.65
C PRO A 144 13.54 7.58 5.08
N LEU A 145 12.52 6.73 4.87
CA LEU A 145 12.59 5.32 5.23
C LEU A 145 13.46 4.50 4.27
N THR A 146 13.51 4.84 2.99
CA THR A 146 14.25 4.06 1.99
C THR A 146 15.68 4.55 1.77
N ASP A 147 15.96 5.82 2.06
CA ASP A 147 17.29 6.45 1.95
C ASP A 147 17.54 7.39 3.15
N PRO A 148 17.62 6.84 4.38
CA PRO A 148 17.73 7.66 5.60
C PRO A 148 18.98 8.55 5.61
N VAL A 149 20.07 8.14 4.97
CA VAL A 149 21.32 8.92 4.92
C VAL A 149 21.09 10.30 4.28
N LYS A 150 20.27 10.38 3.24
CA LYS A 150 19.90 11.65 2.59
C LYS A 150 19.16 12.60 3.53
N TYR A 151 18.56 12.07 4.60
CA TYR A 151 17.75 12.82 5.58
C TYR A 151 18.42 12.90 6.96
N GLY A 152 19.73 12.61 7.05
CA GLY A 152 20.51 12.72 8.28
C GLY A 152 20.47 11.50 9.20
N GLY A 153 19.89 10.39 8.76
CA GLY A 153 19.88 9.10 9.44
C GLY A 153 21.07 8.21 9.05
N ARG A 154 21.01 6.94 9.41
CA ARG A 154 22.08 5.96 9.17
C ARG A 154 21.62 4.91 8.16
N ALA A 155 22.56 4.33 7.39
CA ALA A 155 22.24 3.34 6.36
C ALA A 155 21.55 2.09 6.92
N GLU A 156 21.95 1.64 8.12
CA GLU A 156 21.36 0.47 8.79
C GLU A 156 19.88 0.65 9.19
N ASP A 157 19.39 1.89 9.22
CA ASP A 157 17.99 2.22 9.53
C ASP A 157 17.10 2.20 8.28
N ALA A 158 17.62 1.76 7.11
CA ALA A 158 16.88 1.75 5.87
C ALA A 158 15.88 0.59 5.75
N PHE A 159 14.77 0.84 5.08
CA PHE A 159 13.70 -0.13 4.80
C PHE A 159 13.42 -0.26 3.31
N ASN A 160 12.98 -1.46 2.91
CA ASN A 160 12.25 -1.67 1.65
C ASN A 160 10.76 -1.44 1.94
N VAL A 161 10.18 -0.36 1.44
CA VAL A 161 8.81 0.05 1.77
C VAL A 161 7.82 -0.49 0.77
N VAL A 162 6.75 -1.11 1.27
CA VAL A 162 5.55 -1.47 0.50
C VAL A 162 4.37 -0.70 1.08
N ALA A 163 3.82 0.27 0.35
CA ALA A 163 2.63 1.02 0.75
C ALA A 163 1.42 0.57 -0.09
N ILE A 164 0.42 0.00 0.58
CA ILE A 164 -0.72 -0.66 -0.06
C ILE A 164 -1.88 0.32 -0.18
N SER A 165 -2.53 0.37 -1.35
CA SER A 165 -3.80 1.06 -1.54
C SER A 165 -4.95 0.16 -1.08
N LEU A 166 -5.78 0.67 -0.17
CA LEU A 166 -6.98 0.01 0.35
C LEU A 166 -8.24 0.56 -0.32
#